data_e6866005ff812b2c2964b07436e7ffee
#
_entry.id   e6866005ff812b2c2964b07436e7ffee
#
_cell.length_a   1.000
_cell.length_b   1.000
_cell.length_c   1.000
_cell.angle_alpha   90.00
_cell.angle_beta   90.00
_cell.angle_gamma   90.00
#
_symmetry.space_group_name_H-M   'P 1'
#
loop_
_entity.id
_entity.type
_entity.pdbx_description
1 polymer ?
#
loop_
_entity_poly.entity_id
_entity_poly.type
_entity_poly.pdbx_seq_one_letter_code
_entity_poly.pdbx_strand_id
1 'polypeptide(L)'
;IPDCVPVIPQICHPHAIRALGFDFRKTMIQAVQNPYLVNELQIECARFYGVDGVRVWIHHQGINKLYDNGENVWQIDRLTKRAIARLDFKGGGWMIPLEEQVIVKNEQDIEKIPVIPAETLLKDEAYKKTGKLIENAKKDLFVITSPGGISVEYATTVRGKSQTMIDLIENPQFIKKILDRATRVAIEKAVAMLKLGVDAFMLGETFGGVIGPELFKEFCVPYFKMFVDRIKKYDVCIYLHVCGNSTQLFELMAETGVDCIEPLDPLGGVQVKDAKTRLLGKTAIMGGVNTLKLAHGTLDEVKQDIKRCLSEGAWQGGYILACGDMLPTETSPEKVFAMVQAAHFYQYQQGGKQ
;
A
#
# COMPACT_ATOMS: atom_id res chain seq x y z
N ILE A 1 -14.33 -17.83 -11.16
CA ILE A 1 -14.02 -16.67 -12.05
C ILE A 1 -15.10 -15.65 -11.77
N PRO A 2 -14.75 -14.40 -11.42
CA PRO A 2 -15.74 -13.35 -11.17
C PRO A 2 -16.46 -12.93 -12.46
N ASP A 3 -17.55 -12.18 -12.32
CA ASP A 3 -18.34 -11.71 -13.47
C ASP A 3 -17.58 -10.70 -14.34
N CYS A 4 -16.68 -9.93 -13.72
CA CYS A 4 -15.80 -8.97 -14.38
C CYS A 4 -14.41 -8.98 -13.74
N VAL A 5 -13.43 -8.29 -14.35
CA VAL A 5 -12.12 -8.07 -13.74
C VAL A 5 -12.23 -6.93 -12.71
N PRO A 6 -11.89 -7.15 -11.44
CA PRO A 6 -11.90 -6.07 -10.45
C PRO A 6 -10.87 -5.00 -10.77
N VAL A 7 -11.18 -3.73 -10.40
CA VAL A 7 -10.31 -2.57 -10.59
C VAL A 7 -10.01 -1.92 -9.25
N ILE A 8 -8.78 -2.02 -8.77
CA ILE A 8 -8.40 -1.49 -7.45
C ILE A 8 -7.07 -0.69 -7.57
N PRO A 9 -7.07 0.49 -8.21
CA PRO A 9 -5.88 1.32 -8.28
C PRO A 9 -5.52 1.88 -6.90
N GLN A 10 -4.23 2.10 -6.67
CA GLN A 10 -3.79 2.77 -5.45
C GLN A 10 -4.02 4.29 -5.59
N ILE A 11 -5.23 4.74 -5.26
CA ILE A 11 -5.60 6.15 -5.25
C ILE A 11 -4.93 6.81 -4.04
N CYS A 12 -4.07 7.80 -4.28
CA CYS A 12 -3.53 8.68 -3.24
C CYS A 12 -4.36 9.97 -3.13
N HIS A 13 -4.34 10.62 -1.97
CA HIS A 13 -5.13 11.83 -1.76
C HIS A 13 -4.75 13.01 -2.67
N PRO A 14 -3.49 13.23 -3.12
CA PRO A 14 -3.20 14.27 -4.10
C PRO A 14 -3.94 14.07 -5.42
N HIS A 15 -4.02 12.82 -5.90
CA HIS A 15 -4.84 12.51 -7.07
C HIS A 15 -6.34 12.75 -6.81
N ALA A 16 -6.84 12.28 -5.67
CA ALA A 16 -8.24 12.46 -5.30
C ALA A 16 -8.64 13.95 -5.22
N ILE A 17 -7.79 14.80 -4.64
CA ILE A 17 -8.01 16.25 -4.56
C ILE A 17 -8.20 16.85 -5.96
N ARG A 18 -7.33 16.49 -6.91
CA ARG A 18 -7.43 16.99 -8.31
C ARG A 18 -8.65 16.44 -9.04
N ALA A 19 -8.86 15.14 -8.95
CA ALA A 19 -9.95 14.47 -9.63
C ALA A 19 -11.33 14.97 -9.18
N LEU A 20 -11.47 15.29 -7.90
CA LEU A 20 -12.71 15.83 -7.31
C LEU A 20 -12.83 17.35 -7.42
N GLY A 21 -11.85 18.05 -8.02
CA GLY A 21 -11.92 19.48 -8.29
C GLY A 21 -11.71 20.38 -7.06
N PHE A 22 -11.10 19.87 -5.98
CA PHE A 22 -10.77 20.69 -4.81
C PHE A 22 -9.54 21.60 -5.05
N ASP A 23 -9.46 22.70 -4.29
CA ASP A 23 -8.23 23.49 -4.24
C ASP A 23 -7.07 22.65 -3.71
N PHE A 24 -6.11 22.39 -4.59
CA PHE A 24 -5.04 21.43 -4.34
C PHE A 24 -4.20 21.79 -3.11
N ARG A 25 -3.66 23.02 -3.08
CA ARG A 25 -2.77 23.44 -1.98
C ARG A 25 -3.49 23.50 -0.63
N LYS A 26 -4.67 24.14 -0.63
CA LYS A 26 -5.48 24.30 0.58
C LYS A 26 -5.88 22.92 1.16
N THR A 27 -6.36 22.03 0.31
CA THR A 27 -6.83 20.70 0.74
C THR A 27 -5.68 19.80 1.18
N MET A 28 -4.51 19.88 0.54
CA MET A 28 -3.30 19.19 1.00
C MET A 28 -2.90 19.60 2.42
N ILE A 29 -2.93 20.91 2.73
CA ILE A 29 -2.63 21.43 4.08
C ILE A 29 -3.69 20.95 5.07
N GLN A 30 -4.97 20.99 4.70
CA GLN A 30 -6.06 20.49 5.52
C GLN A 30 -5.92 19.00 5.83
N ALA A 31 -5.50 18.18 4.86
CA ALA A 31 -5.27 16.75 5.04
C ALA A 31 -4.17 16.44 6.06
N VAL A 32 -3.13 17.27 6.14
CA VAL A 32 -2.10 17.14 7.20
C VAL A 32 -2.66 17.53 8.59
N GLN A 33 -3.52 18.53 8.65
CA GLN A 33 -4.15 18.98 9.91
C GLN A 33 -5.24 18.02 10.38
N ASN A 34 -6.00 17.48 9.46
CA ASN A 34 -7.04 16.47 9.67
C ASN A 34 -6.78 15.24 8.80
N PRO A 35 -5.99 14.26 9.28
CA PRO A 35 -5.59 13.14 8.45
C PRO A 35 -6.76 12.18 8.09
N TYR A 36 -7.92 12.30 8.74
CA TYR A 36 -9.13 11.56 8.34
C TYR A 36 -9.67 12.03 6.98
N LEU A 37 -9.41 13.29 6.60
CA LEU A 37 -9.75 13.84 5.29
C LEU A 37 -9.05 13.05 4.15
N VAL A 38 -7.88 12.47 4.41
CA VAL A 38 -7.19 11.59 3.45
C VAL A 38 -8.09 10.42 3.05
N ASN A 39 -8.64 9.72 4.06
CA ASN A 39 -9.54 8.58 3.81
C ASN A 39 -10.84 9.02 3.14
N GLU A 40 -11.44 10.13 3.57
CA GLU A 40 -12.67 10.67 2.99
C GLU A 40 -12.47 10.98 1.51
N LEU A 41 -11.40 11.66 1.14
CA LEU A 41 -11.06 11.96 -0.26
C LEU A 41 -10.83 10.70 -1.10
N GLN A 42 -10.16 9.69 -0.55
CA GLN A 42 -9.91 8.43 -1.24
C GLN A 42 -11.19 7.63 -1.46
N ILE A 43 -12.09 7.58 -0.47
CA ILE A 43 -13.39 6.91 -0.57
C ILE A 43 -14.27 7.61 -1.63
N GLU A 44 -14.37 8.94 -1.57
CA GLU A 44 -15.16 9.71 -2.55
C GLU A 44 -14.60 9.59 -3.97
N CYS A 45 -13.27 9.59 -4.12
CA CYS A 45 -12.63 9.42 -5.42
C CYS A 45 -12.82 7.99 -5.97
N ALA A 46 -12.78 6.97 -5.12
CA ALA A 46 -13.08 5.59 -5.51
C ALA A 46 -14.52 5.47 -6.05
N ARG A 47 -15.47 6.08 -5.36
CA ARG A 47 -16.87 6.15 -5.79
C ARG A 47 -17.07 6.96 -7.08
N PHE A 48 -16.39 8.09 -7.19
CA PHE A 48 -16.41 8.92 -8.39
C PHE A 48 -16.00 8.14 -9.64
N TYR A 49 -14.99 7.29 -9.53
CA TYR A 49 -14.52 6.44 -10.63
C TYR A 49 -15.32 5.16 -10.82
N GLY A 50 -16.03 4.69 -9.81
CA GLY A 50 -16.70 3.39 -9.82
C GLY A 50 -15.70 2.23 -9.77
N VAL A 51 -14.57 2.39 -9.07
CA VAL A 51 -13.62 1.30 -8.80
C VAL A 51 -14.13 0.39 -7.67
N ASP A 52 -13.64 -0.84 -7.62
CA ASP A 52 -14.19 -1.89 -6.74
C ASP A 52 -13.65 -1.85 -5.31
N GLY A 53 -12.54 -1.15 -5.07
CA GLY A 53 -11.94 -1.12 -3.74
C GLY A 53 -11.17 0.14 -3.43
N VAL A 54 -10.95 0.37 -2.12
CA VAL A 54 -10.27 1.56 -1.60
C VAL A 54 -9.35 1.19 -0.43
N ARG A 55 -8.26 1.93 -0.29
CA ARG A 55 -7.37 1.84 0.88
C ARG A 55 -7.79 2.86 1.93
N VAL A 56 -7.99 2.40 3.18
CA VAL A 56 -8.38 3.23 4.33
C VAL A 56 -7.35 3.01 5.44
N TRP A 57 -6.72 4.08 5.89
CA TRP A 57 -5.60 4.01 6.83
C TRP A 57 -6.01 4.43 8.24
N ILE A 58 -5.41 3.82 9.27
CA ILE A 58 -5.51 4.33 10.63
C ILE A 58 -4.58 5.54 10.76
N HIS A 59 -5.15 6.71 10.90
CA HIS A 59 -4.40 7.95 11.10
C HIS A 59 -4.52 8.46 12.52
N HIS A 60 -3.39 8.70 13.16
CA HIS A 60 -3.35 9.43 14.43
C HIS A 60 -3.25 10.93 14.15
N GLN A 61 -4.07 11.72 14.83
CA GLN A 61 -4.04 13.17 14.68
C GLN A 61 -2.69 13.71 15.14
N GLY A 62 -1.97 14.36 14.25
CA GLY A 62 -0.70 14.99 14.55
C GLY A 62 -0.88 16.19 15.52
N ILE A 63 0.01 16.29 16.49
CA ILE A 63 0.03 17.38 17.48
C ILE A 63 0.96 18.53 17.08
N ASN A 64 1.72 18.38 16.02
CA ASN A 64 2.71 19.36 15.58
C ASN A 64 2.07 20.53 14.83
N LYS A 65 2.68 21.70 14.96
CA LYS A 65 2.22 22.92 14.29
C LYS A 65 2.74 22.94 12.84
N LEU A 66 1.91 23.39 11.91
CA LEU A 66 2.35 23.69 10.56
C LEU A 66 2.77 25.14 10.42
N TYR A 67 3.80 25.38 9.62
CA TYR A 67 4.23 26.69 9.16
C TYR A 67 4.22 26.71 7.63
N ASP A 68 3.44 27.62 7.06
CA ASP A 68 3.30 27.83 5.62
C ASP A 68 3.91 29.19 5.26
N ASN A 69 4.90 29.19 4.36
CA ASN A 69 5.52 30.41 3.84
C ASN A 69 5.03 30.78 2.42
N GLY A 70 3.96 30.14 1.94
CA GLY A 70 3.43 30.31 0.60
C GLY A 70 4.01 29.37 -0.43
N GLU A 71 5.26 28.95 -0.30
CA GLU A 71 5.95 28.00 -1.16
C GLU A 71 5.99 26.60 -0.55
N ASN A 72 6.50 26.50 0.66
CA ASN A 72 6.67 25.25 1.40
C ASN A 72 5.83 25.23 2.67
N VAL A 73 5.39 24.03 3.07
CA VAL A 73 4.71 23.78 4.34
C VAL A 73 5.57 22.87 5.20
N TRP A 74 5.90 23.32 6.38
CA TRP A 74 6.79 22.67 7.32
C TRP A 74 6.03 22.18 8.54
N GLN A 75 6.37 21.03 9.04
CA GLN A 75 5.96 20.56 10.36
C GLN A 75 6.98 21.03 11.40
N ILE A 76 6.51 21.76 12.39
CA ILE A 76 7.35 22.36 13.43
C ILE A 76 7.18 21.57 14.72
N ASP A 77 8.27 21.08 15.26
CA ASP A 77 8.29 20.45 16.57
C ASP A 77 7.92 21.49 17.66
N ARG A 78 7.01 21.12 18.53
CA ARG A 78 6.47 22.06 19.54
C ARG A 78 7.47 22.44 20.61
N LEU A 79 8.40 21.55 20.94
CA LEU A 79 9.39 21.76 22.01
C LEU A 79 10.60 22.50 21.49
N THR A 80 11.23 21.99 20.44
CA THR A 80 12.46 22.54 19.87
C THR A 80 12.24 23.74 18.97
N LYS A 81 10.99 23.97 18.49
CA LYS A 81 10.62 25.01 17.51
C LYS A 81 11.32 24.88 16.17
N ARG A 82 11.95 23.72 15.89
CA ARG A 82 12.62 23.42 14.62
C ARG A 82 11.66 22.76 13.62
N ALA A 83 11.92 22.98 12.34
CA ALA A 83 11.27 22.21 11.29
C ALA A 83 11.78 20.76 11.35
N ILE A 84 10.85 19.79 11.32
CA ILE A 84 11.15 18.36 11.41
C ILE A 84 10.73 17.58 10.16
N ALA A 85 9.79 18.12 9.40
CA ALA A 85 9.35 17.54 8.14
C ALA A 85 8.83 18.62 7.19
N ARG A 86 8.75 18.32 5.91
CA ARG A 86 8.19 19.17 4.86
C ARG A 86 7.11 18.43 4.09
N LEU A 87 6.00 19.12 3.76
CA LEU A 87 4.93 18.55 2.94
C LEU A 87 5.40 18.40 1.48
N ASP A 88 5.24 17.22 0.94
CA ASP A 88 5.51 16.93 -0.45
C ASP A 88 4.28 17.19 -1.32
N PHE A 89 4.31 18.28 -2.09
CA PHE A 89 3.25 18.63 -3.03
C PHE A 89 3.37 17.92 -4.39
N LYS A 90 4.51 17.28 -4.68
CA LYS A 90 4.81 16.70 -6.00
C LYS A 90 4.68 15.18 -6.04
N GLY A 91 4.88 14.53 -4.90
CA GLY A 91 4.80 13.08 -4.78
C GLY A 91 3.49 12.61 -4.14
N GLY A 92 3.57 11.68 -3.20
CA GLY A 92 2.43 11.05 -2.55
C GLY A 92 1.66 11.91 -1.54
N GLY A 93 2.06 13.16 -1.32
CA GLY A 93 1.38 14.06 -0.38
C GLY A 93 1.77 13.86 1.08
N TRP A 94 2.88 13.19 1.34
CA TRP A 94 3.31 12.87 2.69
C TRP A 94 4.19 13.96 3.29
N MET A 95 4.24 14.00 4.62
CA MET A 95 5.25 14.78 5.34
C MET A 95 6.59 14.05 5.25
N ILE A 96 7.54 14.63 4.50
CA ILE A 96 8.90 14.08 4.34
C ILE A 96 9.75 14.56 5.52
N PRO A 97 10.26 13.65 6.38
CA PRO A 97 11.19 14.02 7.45
C PRO A 97 12.45 14.70 6.90
N LEU A 98 12.92 15.73 7.59
CA LEU A 98 14.16 16.44 7.22
C LEU A 98 15.41 15.68 7.67
N GLU A 99 15.28 14.89 8.72
CA GLU A 99 16.34 14.05 9.26
C GLU A 99 15.81 12.65 9.52
N GLU A 100 16.67 11.66 9.35
CA GLU A 100 16.35 10.27 9.67
C GLU A 100 16.31 10.09 11.20
N GLN A 101 15.20 9.56 11.70
CA GLN A 101 15.06 9.29 13.13
C GLN A 101 15.45 7.84 13.42
N VAL A 102 16.52 7.65 14.20
CA VAL A 102 16.93 6.34 14.69
C VAL A 102 16.35 6.11 16.08
N ILE A 103 15.33 5.26 16.17
CA ILE A 103 14.62 4.92 17.42
C ILE A 103 15.31 3.73 18.12
N VAL A 104 15.71 2.71 17.35
CA VAL A 104 16.32 1.48 17.84
C VAL A 104 17.84 1.53 17.61
N LYS A 105 18.59 1.71 18.68
CA LYS A 105 20.07 1.73 18.68
C LYS A 105 20.68 0.44 19.21
N ASN A 106 19.98 -0.25 20.10
CA ASN A 106 20.40 -1.47 20.77
C ASN A 106 19.20 -2.38 21.10
N GLU A 107 19.43 -3.57 21.63
CA GLU A 107 18.37 -4.54 21.94
C GLU A 107 17.35 -4.03 22.96
N GLN A 108 17.78 -3.23 23.93
CA GLN A 108 16.89 -2.68 24.95
C GLN A 108 15.86 -1.71 24.32
N ASP A 109 16.20 -1.05 23.23
CA ASP A 109 15.27 -0.16 22.53
C ASP A 109 14.19 -0.95 21.80
N ILE A 110 14.47 -2.18 21.36
CA ILE A 110 13.47 -3.07 20.74
C ILE A 110 12.34 -3.36 21.74
N GLU A 111 12.68 -3.62 22.98
CA GLU A 111 11.70 -3.91 24.03
C GLU A 111 10.80 -2.70 24.38
N LYS A 112 11.28 -1.49 24.11
CA LYS A 112 10.48 -0.26 24.28
C LYS A 112 9.41 -0.05 23.20
N ILE A 113 9.47 -0.77 22.08
CA ILE A 113 8.41 -0.75 21.06
C ILE A 113 7.17 -1.45 21.65
N PRO A 114 6.06 -0.72 21.90
CA PRO A 114 4.94 -1.30 22.60
C PRO A 114 4.15 -2.26 21.71
N VAL A 115 3.86 -3.46 22.20
CA VAL A 115 2.86 -4.37 21.64
C VAL A 115 1.55 -4.09 22.36
N ILE A 116 0.73 -3.22 21.77
CA ILE A 116 -0.54 -2.79 22.38
C ILE A 116 -1.61 -3.79 22.01
N PRO A 117 -2.30 -4.42 22.99
CA PRO A 117 -3.37 -5.37 22.71
C PRO A 117 -4.50 -4.76 21.86
N ALA A 118 -5.07 -5.54 20.95
CA ALA A 118 -6.13 -5.12 20.04
C ALA A 118 -7.31 -4.43 20.75
N GLU A 119 -7.72 -4.95 21.92
CA GLU A 119 -8.80 -4.36 22.72
C GLU A 119 -8.46 -2.95 23.25
N THR A 120 -7.19 -2.65 23.46
CA THR A 120 -6.73 -1.32 23.85
C THR A 120 -6.70 -0.39 22.65
N LEU A 121 -6.22 -0.88 21.49
CA LEU A 121 -6.22 -0.10 20.25
C LEU A 121 -7.63 0.34 19.85
N LEU A 122 -8.63 -0.50 20.01
CA LEU A 122 -10.03 -0.18 19.69
C LEU A 122 -10.62 0.93 20.57
N LYS A 123 -10.01 1.24 21.71
CA LYS A 123 -10.41 2.39 22.55
C LYS A 123 -9.84 3.71 22.07
N ASP A 124 -8.82 3.67 21.22
CA ASP A 124 -8.20 4.86 20.65
C ASP A 124 -9.14 5.57 19.65
N GLU A 125 -9.14 6.90 19.70
CA GLU A 125 -9.99 7.72 18.82
C GLU A 125 -9.67 7.56 17.33
N ALA A 126 -8.42 7.24 16.97
CA ALA A 126 -8.04 6.97 15.60
C ALA A 126 -8.77 5.73 15.05
N TYR A 127 -8.81 4.64 15.83
CA TYR A 127 -9.53 3.43 15.44
C TYR A 127 -11.05 3.66 15.38
N LYS A 128 -11.63 4.36 16.36
CA LYS A 128 -13.07 4.66 16.37
C LYS A 128 -13.50 5.51 15.16
N LYS A 129 -12.75 6.57 14.86
CA LYS A 129 -13.05 7.45 13.73
C LYS A 129 -12.86 6.73 12.40
N THR A 130 -11.76 6.01 12.24
CA THR A 130 -11.51 5.22 11.03
C THR A 130 -12.55 4.11 10.86
N GLY A 131 -13.00 3.47 11.96
CA GLY A 131 -14.06 2.47 11.93
C GLY A 131 -15.35 2.97 11.29
N LYS A 132 -15.76 4.22 11.57
CA LYS A 132 -16.91 4.85 10.92
C LYS A 132 -16.72 5.05 9.41
N LEU A 133 -15.50 5.39 8.99
CA LEU A 133 -15.17 5.54 7.56
C LEU A 133 -15.16 4.18 6.85
N ILE A 134 -14.63 3.14 7.48
CA ILE A 134 -14.69 1.75 6.99
C ILE A 134 -16.15 1.29 6.84
N GLU A 135 -16.98 1.46 7.86
CA GLU A 135 -18.42 1.13 7.81
C GLU A 135 -19.13 1.85 6.65
N ASN A 136 -18.80 3.12 6.42
CA ASN A 136 -19.35 3.87 5.29
C ASN A 136 -18.84 3.35 3.94
N ALA A 137 -17.53 3.09 3.80
CA ALA A 137 -16.93 2.61 2.56
C ALA A 137 -17.43 1.21 2.17
N LYS A 138 -17.63 0.34 3.14
CA LYS A 138 -18.10 -1.06 2.93
C LYS A 138 -19.52 -1.17 2.36
N LYS A 139 -20.26 -0.11 2.24
CA LYS A 139 -21.60 -0.16 1.60
C LYS A 139 -21.51 -0.53 0.13
N ASP A 140 -20.38 -0.21 -0.51
CA ASP A 140 -20.20 -0.32 -1.96
C ASP A 140 -18.75 -0.58 -2.42
N LEU A 141 -17.78 -0.59 -1.50
CA LEU A 141 -16.37 -0.76 -1.81
C LEU A 141 -15.74 -1.90 -1.01
N PHE A 142 -14.80 -2.62 -1.62
CA PHE A 142 -13.89 -3.54 -0.95
C PHE A 142 -12.83 -2.73 -0.18
N VAL A 143 -12.78 -2.86 1.15
CA VAL A 143 -11.97 -2.00 2.01
C VAL A 143 -10.67 -2.68 2.41
N ILE A 144 -9.57 -2.05 2.03
CA ILE A 144 -8.20 -2.49 2.29
C ILE A 144 -7.58 -1.59 3.35
N THR A 145 -6.78 -2.14 4.25
CA THR A 145 -5.95 -1.37 5.20
C THR A 145 -4.56 -2.00 5.35
N SER A 146 -3.67 -1.36 6.12
CA SER A 146 -2.38 -1.94 6.48
C SER A 146 -2.16 -1.90 7.99
N PRO A 147 -1.69 -3.00 8.57
CA PRO A 147 -1.31 -3.04 9.99
C PRO A 147 0.06 -2.40 10.26
N GLY A 148 0.73 -1.91 9.21
CA GLY A 148 2.10 -1.40 9.24
C GLY A 148 3.14 -2.41 8.75
N GLY A 149 4.39 -1.97 8.70
CA GLY A 149 5.51 -2.80 8.22
C GLY A 149 5.86 -3.92 9.20
N ILE A 150 6.25 -5.07 8.65
CA ILE A 150 6.65 -6.25 9.41
C ILE A 150 7.97 -6.85 8.93
N SER A 151 8.59 -6.24 7.93
CA SER A 151 9.78 -6.74 7.23
C SER A 151 10.91 -5.70 7.26
N VAL A 152 11.86 -5.80 6.35
CA VAL A 152 13.02 -4.90 6.28
C VAL A 152 12.61 -3.44 6.19
N GLU A 153 11.51 -3.11 5.54
CA GLU A 153 10.96 -1.75 5.52
C GLU A 153 10.72 -1.21 6.93
N TYR A 154 10.15 -2.00 7.85
CA TYR A 154 9.99 -1.57 9.24
C TYR A 154 11.32 -1.34 9.93
N ALA A 155 12.29 -2.26 9.74
CA ALA A 155 13.62 -2.10 10.31
C ALA A 155 14.27 -0.79 9.84
N THR A 156 14.15 -0.42 8.56
CA THR A 156 14.67 0.86 8.05
C THR A 156 14.01 2.08 8.70
N THR A 157 12.75 1.97 9.08
CA THR A 157 12.01 3.05 9.74
C THR A 157 12.51 3.31 11.17
N VAL A 158 12.88 2.25 11.90
CA VAL A 158 13.25 2.37 13.32
C VAL A 158 14.76 2.40 13.56
N ARG A 159 15.55 1.78 12.69
CA ARG A 159 17.02 1.65 12.79
C ARG A 159 17.77 2.62 11.90
N GLY A 160 17.09 3.20 10.90
CA GLY A 160 17.67 3.97 9.82
C GLY A 160 18.04 3.10 8.62
N LYS A 161 17.90 3.66 7.41
CA LYS A 161 18.07 2.92 6.16
C LYS A 161 19.47 2.35 5.99
N SER A 162 20.49 3.20 6.08
CA SER A 162 21.88 2.80 5.88
C SER A 162 22.32 1.75 6.91
N GLN A 163 21.98 1.98 8.18
CA GLN A 163 22.38 1.06 9.25
C GLN A 163 21.66 -0.28 9.14
N THR A 164 20.39 -0.29 8.74
CA THR A 164 19.65 -1.54 8.49
C THR A 164 20.32 -2.36 7.40
N MET A 165 20.71 -1.75 6.27
CA MET A 165 21.38 -2.47 5.18
C MET A 165 22.72 -3.09 5.63
N ILE A 166 23.48 -2.39 6.47
CA ILE A 166 24.71 -2.93 7.08
C ILE A 166 24.39 -4.09 8.02
N ASP A 167 23.40 -3.89 8.90
CA ASP A 167 23.05 -4.88 9.94
C ASP A 167 22.41 -6.15 9.35
N LEU A 168 21.82 -6.11 8.15
CA LEU A 168 21.37 -7.33 7.45
C LEU A 168 22.52 -8.32 7.25
N ILE A 169 23.76 -7.83 7.08
CA ILE A 169 24.96 -8.64 6.85
C ILE A 169 25.75 -8.82 8.14
N GLU A 170 25.99 -7.73 8.87
CA GLU A 170 26.91 -7.75 10.04
C GLU A 170 26.22 -8.18 11.33
N ASN A 171 24.92 -7.87 11.49
CA ASN A 171 24.14 -8.15 12.71
C ASN A 171 22.77 -8.78 12.41
N PRO A 172 22.69 -9.90 11.66
CA PRO A 172 21.42 -10.47 11.21
C PRO A 172 20.49 -10.83 12.37
N GLN A 173 21.01 -11.27 13.51
CA GLN A 173 20.21 -11.62 14.68
C GLN A 173 19.54 -10.39 15.31
N PHE A 174 20.20 -9.23 15.27
CA PHE A 174 19.63 -7.99 15.76
C PHE A 174 18.44 -7.55 14.89
N ILE A 175 18.60 -7.61 13.56
CA ILE A 175 17.48 -7.34 12.63
C ILE A 175 16.34 -8.32 12.86
N LYS A 176 16.59 -9.62 12.98
CA LYS A 176 15.55 -10.63 13.27
C LYS A 176 14.73 -10.31 14.53
N LYS A 177 15.37 -9.81 15.60
CA LYS A 177 14.65 -9.34 16.80
C LYS A 177 13.73 -8.15 16.52
N ILE A 178 14.18 -7.19 15.71
CA ILE A 178 13.34 -6.05 15.30
C ILE A 178 12.12 -6.57 14.52
N LEU A 179 12.32 -7.47 13.56
CA LEU A 179 11.25 -8.01 12.71
C LEU A 179 10.24 -8.86 13.49
N ASP A 180 10.70 -9.67 14.44
CA ASP A 180 9.81 -10.41 15.35
C ASP A 180 8.92 -9.44 16.15
N ARG A 181 9.52 -8.40 16.73
CA ARG A 181 8.76 -7.37 17.47
C ARG A 181 7.76 -6.64 16.59
N ALA A 182 8.17 -6.23 15.39
CA ALA A 182 7.31 -5.57 14.41
C ALA A 182 6.11 -6.44 14.03
N THR A 183 6.34 -7.72 13.78
CA THR A 183 5.28 -8.66 13.39
C THR A 183 4.25 -8.84 14.51
N ARG A 184 4.69 -8.91 15.77
CA ARG A 184 3.77 -8.97 16.94
C ARG A 184 2.92 -7.70 17.04
N VAL A 185 3.51 -6.53 16.83
CA VAL A 185 2.78 -5.25 16.81
C VAL A 185 1.75 -5.23 15.68
N ALA A 186 2.15 -5.66 14.48
CA ALA A 186 1.27 -5.69 13.32
C ALA A 186 0.10 -6.68 13.51
N ILE A 187 0.33 -7.84 14.14
CA ILE A 187 -0.73 -8.81 14.45
C ILE A 187 -1.80 -8.19 15.36
N GLU A 188 -1.41 -7.51 16.45
CA GLU A 188 -2.38 -6.85 17.33
C GLU A 188 -3.16 -5.75 16.61
N LYS A 189 -2.49 -4.94 15.79
CA LYS A 189 -3.15 -3.94 14.95
C LYS A 189 -4.13 -4.59 13.96
N ALA A 190 -3.72 -5.66 13.28
CA ALA A 190 -4.57 -6.38 12.35
C ALA A 190 -5.82 -6.95 13.04
N VAL A 191 -5.66 -7.56 14.22
CA VAL A 191 -6.80 -8.06 15.02
C VAL A 191 -7.77 -6.93 15.39
N ALA A 192 -7.26 -5.74 15.74
CA ALA A 192 -8.13 -4.58 15.98
C ALA A 192 -8.86 -4.13 14.71
N MET A 193 -8.15 -4.07 13.56
CA MET A 193 -8.73 -3.65 12.27
C MET A 193 -9.78 -4.65 11.74
N LEU A 194 -9.59 -5.95 11.96
CA LEU A 194 -10.60 -6.98 11.67
C LEU A 194 -11.94 -6.69 12.36
N LYS A 195 -11.89 -6.21 13.59
CA LYS A 195 -13.11 -5.82 14.34
C LYS A 195 -13.77 -4.56 13.80
N LEU A 196 -13.05 -3.75 13.02
CA LEU A 196 -13.62 -2.62 12.27
C LEU A 196 -14.25 -3.07 10.95
N GLY A 197 -14.06 -4.32 10.54
CA GLY A 197 -14.72 -4.92 9.39
C GLY A 197 -13.99 -4.74 8.05
N VAL A 198 -12.66 -4.60 8.03
CA VAL A 198 -11.87 -4.55 6.79
C VAL A 198 -11.96 -5.86 6.00
N ASP A 199 -11.83 -5.77 4.68
CA ASP A 199 -11.91 -6.93 3.77
C ASP A 199 -10.52 -7.49 3.42
N ALA A 200 -9.48 -6.64 3.48
CA ALA A 200 -8.12 -7.07 3.17
C ALA A 200 -7.05 -6.29 3.92
N PHE A 201 -5.88 -6.94 4.05
CA PHE A 201 -4.64 -6.32 4.51
C PHE A 201 -3.61 -6.20 3.38
N MET A 202 -3.02 -5.01 3.27
CA MET A 202 -1.80 -4.76 2.52
C MET A 202 -0.59 -4.91 3.44
N LEU A 203 0.35 -5.77 3.07
CA LEU A 203 1.67 -5.88 3.68
C LEU A 203 2.69 -5.27 2.72
N GLY A 204 3.45 -4.27 3.18
CA GLY A 204 4.42 -3.58 2.35
C GLY A 204 5.86 -4.06 2.57
N GLU A 205 6.65 -4.08 1.49
CA GLU A 205 8.10 -4.26 1.52
C GLU A 205 8.76 -3.46 0.39
N THR A 206 9.15 -2.23 0.70
CA THR A 206 9.71 -1.29 -0.29
C THR A 206 11.09 -1.71 -0.78
N PHE A 207 11.87 -2.44 0.03
CA PHE A 207 13.25 -2.78 -0.26
C PHE A 207 13.44 -4.19 -0.86
N GLY A 208 12.36 -4.96 -1.03
CA GLY A 208 12.43 -6.34 -1.49
C GLY A 208 13.23 -6.53 -2.77
N GLY A 209 12.97 -5.71 -3.80
CA GLY A 209 13.72 -5.75 -5.05
C GLY A 209 15.18 -5.28 -4.94
N VAL A 210 15.51 -4.52 -3.89
CA VAL A 210 16.88 -4.00 -3.65
C VAL A 210 17.75 -5.00 -2.90
N ILE A 211 17.20 -5.65 -1.88
CA ILE A 211 17.95 -6.62 -1.07
C ILE A 211 18.16 -7.97 -1.77
N GLY A 212 17.34 -8.26 -2.78
CA GLY A 212 17.42 -9.47 -3.59
C GLY A 212 16.85 -10.73 -2.90
N PRO A 213 16.79 -11.86 -3.65
CA PRO A 213 16.05 -13.05 -3.23
C PRO A 213 16.56 -13.68 -1.94
N GLU A 214 17.88 -13.74 -1.74
CA GLU A 214 18.46 -14.42 -0.57
C GLU A 214 18.10 -13.70 0.73
N LEU A 215 18.31 -12.38 0.79
CA LEU A 215 17.94 -11.59 1.97
C LEU A 215 16.42 -11.49 2.14
N PHE A 216 15.67 -11.41 1.04
CA PHE A 216 14.21 -11.46 1.11
C PHE A 216 13.72 -12.78 1.71
N LYS A 217 14.30 -13.91 1.31
CA LYS A 217 13.97 -15.22 1.85
C LYS A 217 14.28 -15.30 3.35
N GLU A 218 15.41 -14.74 3.78
CA GLU A 218 15.85 -14.79 5.17
C GLU A 218 15.10 -13.82 6.09
N PHE A 219 14.88 -12.56 5.63
CA PHE A 219 14.40 -11.47 6.48
C PHE A 219 12.95 -11.03 6.21
N CYS A 220 12.32 -11.51 5.13
CA CYS A 220 10.94 -11.12 4.82
C CYS A 220 10.00 -12.31 4.91
N VAL A 221 10.28 -13.40 4.19
CA VAL A 221 9.41 -14.57 4.10
C VAL A 221 8.96 -15.11 5.47
N PRO A 222 9.83 -15.35 6.47
CA PRO A 222 9.40 -15.92 7.75
C PRO A 222 8.41 -15.03 8.51
N TYR A 223 8.58 -13.73 8.44
CA TYR A 223 7.73 -12.75 9.16
C TYR A 223 6.39 -12.54 8.45
N PHE A 224 6.38 -12.53 7.12
CA PHE A 224 5.12 -12.55 6.36
C PHE A 224 4.35 -13.84 6.64
N LYS A 225 4.99 -15.00 6.62
CA LYS A 225 4.33 -16.29 6.97
C LYS A 225 3.76 -16.25 8.39
N MET A 226 4.54 -15.78 9.37
CA MET A 226 4.07 -15.67 10.76
C MET A 226 2.81 -14.79 10.88
N PHE A 227 2.77 -13.68 10.13
CA PHE A 227 1.60 -12.82 10.07
C PHE A 227 0.43 -13.52 9.39
N VAL A 228 0.65 -14.09 8.20
CA VAL A 228 -0.36 -14.78 7.41
C VAL A 228 -0.97 -15.93 8.20
N ASP A 229 -0.17 -16.81 8.77
CA ASP A 229 -0.63 -17.97 9.58
C ASP A 229 -1.49 -17.52 10.77
N ARG A 230 -1.17 -16.37 11.36
CA ARG A 230 -1.93 -15.83 12.49
C ARG A 230 -3.26 -15.21 12.07
N ILE A 231 -3.31 -14.59 10.90
CA ILE A 231 -4.45 -13.79 10.43
C ILE A 231 -5.40 -14.60 9.53
N LYS A 232 -4.93 -15.59 8.80
CA LYS A 232 -5.75 -16.43 7.91
C LYS A 232 -6.87 -17.23 8.59
N LYS A 233 -6.84 -17.38 9.91
CA LYS A 233 -7.95 -17.95 10.66
C LYS A 233 -9.22 -17.07 10.66
N TYR A 234 -9.07 -15.81 10.28
CA TYR A 234 -10.17 -14.89 10.00
C TYR A 234 -10.43 -14.88 8.49
N ASP A 235 -11.66 -14.71 8.10
CA ASP A 235 -12.04 -14.61 6.68
C ASP A 235 -11.68 -13.22 6.13
N VAL A 236 -10.41 -13.05 5.76
CA VAL A 236 -9.84 -11.79 5.28
C VAL A 236 -8.77 -12.07 4.23
N CYS A 237 -8.74 -11.27 3.17
CA CYS A 237 -7.70 -11.33 2.16
C CYS A 237 -6.41 -10.65 2.64
N ILE A 238 -5.26 -11.17 2.20
CA ILE A 238 -3.95 -10.57 2.46
C ILE A 238 -3.20 -10.45 1.15
N TYR A 239 -2.68 -9.27 0.83
CA TYR A 239 -1.79 -9.12 -0.30
C TYR A 239 -0.45 -8.49 0.09
N LEU A 240 0.58 -8.82 -0.69
CA LEU A 240 1.94 -8.35 -0.50
C LEU A 240 2.31 -7.35 -1.58
N HIS A 241 2.66 -6.14 -1.14
CA HIS A 241 3.10 -5.03 -1.98
C HIS A 241 4.62 -4.93 -1.94
N VAL A 242 5.28 -5.21 -3.07
CA VAL A 242 6.74 -5.08 -3.21
C VAL A 242 7.06 -4.17 -4.38
N CYS A 243 7.55 -2.96 -4.07
CA CYS A 243 7.90 -1.94 -5.07
C CYS A 243 9.05 -2.36 -5.98
N GLY A 244 9.07 -1.80 -7.21
CA GLY A 244 10.14 -1.98 -8.17
C GLY A 244 10.19 -3.36 -8.81
N ASN A 245 11.38 -3.86 -9.10
CA ASN A 245 11.54 -5.16 -9.77
C ASN A 245 11.39 -6.33 -8.81
N SER A 246 10.18 -6.84 -8.69
CA SER A 246 9.85 -8.01 -7.86
C SER A 246 9.91 -9.35 -8.63
N THR A 247 10.31 -9.35 -9.90
CA THR A 247 10.27 -10.55 -10.77
C THR A 247 10.98 -11.76 -10.17
N GLN A 248 12.13 -11.56 -9.54
CA GLN A 248 12.90 -12.65 -8.91
C GLN A 248 12.30 -13.12 -7.57
N LEU A 249 11.31 -12.44 -7.04
CA LEU A 249 10.70 -12.70 -5.74
C LEU A 249 9.33 -13.40 -5.84
N PHE A 250 8.77 -13.58 -7.02
CA PHE A 250 7.41 -14.06 -7.19
C PHE A 250 7.09 -15.35 -6.43
N GLU A 251 7.96 -16.37 -6.54
CA GLU A 251 7.76 -17.64 -5.84
C GLU A 251 7.91 -17.48 -4.32
N LEU A 252 8.87 -16.67 -3.87
CA LEU A 252 9.06 -16.37 -2.44
C LEU A 252 7.89 -15.59 -1.86
N MET A 253 7.33 -14.64 -2.64
CA MET A 253 6.14 -13.92 -2.24
C MET A 253 4.93 -14.85 -2.13
N ALA A 254 4.72 -15.73 -3.13
CA ALA A 254 3.65 -16.72 -3.09
C ALA A 254 3.82 -17.75 -1.96
N GLU A 255 5.08 -18.13 -1.63
CA GLU A 255 5.40 -19.03 -0.52
C GLU A 255 4.95 -18.47 0.84
N THR A 256 4.81 -17.15 0.98
CA THR A 256 4.31 -16.54 2.22
C THR A 256 2.85 -16.88 2.52
N GLY A 257 2.10 -17.39 1.53
CA GLY A 257 0.70 -17.74 1.67
C GLY A 257 -0.28 -16.58 1.49
N VAL A 258 0.17 -15.45 0.93
CA VAL A 258 -0.71 -14.30 0.61
C VAL A 258 -1.65 -14.63 -0.56
N ASP A 259 -2.81 -13.98 -0.59
CA ASP A 259 -3.82 -14.18 -1.62
C ASP A 259 -3.52 -13.47 -2.91
N CYS A 260 -2.74 -12.36 -2.85
CA CYS A 260 -2.42 -11.55 -4.02
C CYS A 260 -1.04 -10.91 -3.89
N ILE A 261 -0.40 -10.65 -5.02
CA ILE A 261 0.88 -9.94 -5.14
C ILE A 261 0.65 -8.64 -5.93
N GLU A 262 1.22 -7.54 -5.47
CA GLU A 262 1.10 -6.18 -6.01
C GLU A 262 2.39 -5.38 -5.71
N PRO A 263 2.79 -4.39 -6.51
CA PRO A 263 2.28 -4.10 -7.84
C PRO A 263 3.02 -4.88 -8.92
N LEU A 264 2.39 -5.06 -10.08
CA LEU A 264 3.10 -5.46 -11.28
C LEU A 264 3.59 -4.19 -11.99
N ASP A 265 4.76 -3.70 -11.60
CA ASP A 265 5.28 -2.43 -12.11
C ASP A 265 6.08 -2.59 -13.42
N PRO A 266 5.51 -2.18 -14.58
CA PRO A 266 6.24 -2.28 -15.85
C PRO A 266 7.47 -1.38 -15.93
N LEU A 267 7.53 -0.30 -15.14
CA LEU A 267 8.71 0.59 -15.05
C LEU A 267 9.84 -0.08 -14.26
N GLY A 268 9.51 -0.92 -13.28
CA GLY A 268 10.45 -1.79 -12.60
C GLY A 268 10.87 -3.01 -13.43
N GLY A 269 10.30 -3.20 -14.63
CA GLY A 269 10.58 -4.35 -15.50
C GLY A 269 9.67 -5.55 -15.29
N VAL A 270 8.66 -5.46 -14.41
CA VAL A 270 7.73 -6.55 -14.12
C VAL A 270 6.71 -6.69 -15.25
N GLN A 271 6.57 -7.91 -15.77
CA GLN A 271 5.63 -8.23 -16.85
C GLN A 271 4.40 -8.98 -16.33
N VAL A 272 3.19 -8.50 -16.68
CA VAL A 272 1.92 -9.15 -16.28
C VAL A 272 1.88 -10.60 -16.77
N LYS A 273 2.29 -10.84 -18.01
CA LYS A 273 2.32 -12.19 -18.60
C LYS A 273 3.22 -13.16 -17.84
N ASP A 274 4.42 -12.71 -17.42
CA ASP A 274 5.36 -13.53 -16.65
C ASP A 274 4.79 -13.86 -15.27
N ALA A 275 4.34 -12.85 -14.54
CA ALA A 275 3.70 -13.02 -13.24
C ALA A 275 2.51 -14.00 -13.34
N LYS A 276 1.64 -13.82 -14.33
CA LYS A 276 0.47 -14.68 -14.53
C LYS A 276 0.87 -16.13 -14.78
N THR A 277 1.85 -16.37 -15.63
CA THR A 277 2.31 -17.72 -15.98
C THR A 277 2.92 -18.45 -14.77
N ARG A 278 3.75 -17.75 -13.98
CA ARG A 278 4.49 -18.35 -12.85
C ARG A 278 3.61 -18.56 -11.62
N LEU A 279 2.61 -17.70 -11.43
CA LEU A 279 1.78 -17.66 -10.23
C LEU A 279 0.38 -18.25 -10.39
N LEU A 280 0.03 -18.70 -11.60
CA LEU A 280 -1.27 -19.31 -11.86
C LEU A 280 -1.55 -20.48 -10.89
N GLY A 281 -2.70 -20.43 -10.23
CA GLY A 281 -3.11 -21.44 -9.25
C GLY A 281 -2.41 -21.35 -7.89
N LYS A 282 -1.49 -20.39 -7.68
CA LYS A 282 -0.77 -20.16 -6.42
C LYS A 282 -1.29 -18.93 -5.68
N THR A 283 -1.35 -17.80 -6.37
CA THR A 283 -1.81 -16.52 -5.82
C THR A 283 -2.34 -15.63 -6.94
N ALA A 284 -3.24 -14.71 -6.61
CA ALA A 284 -3.69 -13.68 -7.54
C ALA A 284 -2.59 -12.62 -7.77
N ILE A 285 -2.75 -11.83 -8.81
CA ILE A 285 -1.84 -10.75 -9.18
C ILE A 285 -2.61 -9.46 -9.43
N MET A 286 -2.02 -8.31 -9.07
CA MET A 286 -2.64 -6.99 -9.20
C MET A 286 -1.64 -5.96 -9.73
N GLY A 287 -2.10 -5.11 -10.67
CA GLY A 287 -1.27 -4.06 -11.25
C GLY A 287 -1.17 -4.10 -12.77
N GLY A 288 -0.10 -3.56 -13.32
CA GLY A 288 0.32 -3.72 -14.72
C GLY A 288 0.14 -2.51 -15.61
N VAL A 289 -0.77 -1.57 -15.32
CA VAL A 289 -0.94 -0.36 -16.16
C VAL A 289 0.20 0.62 -15.90
N ASN A 290 0.86 1.03 -16.96
CA ASN A 290 2.05 1.88 -16.89
C ASN A 290 1.73 3.27 -16.34
N THR A 291 2.34 3.63 -15.21
CA THR A 291 2.10 4.90 -14.51
C THR A 291 2.54 6.13 -15.31
N LEU A 292 3.61 6.05 -16.12
CA LEU A 292 4.00 7.16 -17.00
C LEU A 292 2.99 7.38 -18.13
N LYS A 293 2.39 6.31 -18.68
CA LYS A 293 1.31 6.47 -19.66
C LYS A 293 0.07 7.07 -19.00
N LEU A 294 -0.26 6.67 -17.78
CA LEU A 294 -1.36 7.28 -17.02
C LEU A 294 -1.11 8.77 -16.78
N ALA A 295 0.10 9.17 -16.40
CA ALA A 295 0.46 10.56 -16.16
C ALA A 295 0.50 11.38 -17.46
N HIS A 296 1.20 10.91 -18.48
CA HIS A 296 1.65 11.73 -19.60
C HIS A 296 1.21 11.21 -20.99
N GLY A 297 0.80 9.93 -21.10
CA GLY A 297 0.39 9.34 -22.37
C GLY A 297 -0.97 9.86 -22.86
N THR A 298 -1.27 9.62 -24.11
CA THR A 298 -2.59 9.84 -24.69
C THR A 298 -3.61 8.82 -24.16
N LEU A 299 -4.89 9.12 -24.28
CA LEU A 299 -5.96 8.18 -23.90
C LEU A 299 -5.88 6.87 -24.68
N ASP A 300 -5.48 6.92 -25.97
CA ASP A 300 -5.33 5.72 -26.80
C ASP A 300 -4.15 4.84 -26.37
N GLU A 301 -3.02 5.44 -26.00
CA GLU A 301 -1.88 4.69 -25.43
C GLU A 301 -2.27 4.00 -24.11
N VAL A 302 -3.05 4.67 -23.27
CA VAL A 302 -3.56 4.09 -22.02
C VAL A 302 -4.54 2.95 -22.31
N LYS A 303 -5.49 3.12 -23.24
CA LYS A 303 -6.42 2.05 -23.64
C LYS A 303 -5.69 0.83 -24.21
N GLN A 304 -4.65 1.03 -25.01
CA GLN A 304 -3.81 -0.07 -25.53
C GLN A 304 -3.11 -0.81 -24.40
N ASP A 305 -2.56 -0.09 -23.42
CA ASP A 305 -1.88 -0.69 -22.27
C ASP A 305 -2.85 -1.46 -21.36
N ILE A 306 -4.04 -0.92 -21.10
CA ILE A 306 -5.12 -1.62 -20.39
C ILE A 306 -5.49 -2.91 -21.11
N LYS A 307 -5.68 -2.87 -22.44
CA LYS A 307 -5.99 -4.06 -23.25
C LYS A 307 -4.88 -5.12 -23.15
N ARG A 308 -3.61 -4.69 -23.18
CA ARG A 308 -2.47 -5.58 -22.94
C ARG A 308 -2.58 -6.25 -21.57
N CYS A 309 -2.75 -5.45 -20.50
CA CYS A 309 -2.86 -5.97 -19.13
C CYS A 309 -4.00 -7.01 -19.00
N LEU A 310 -5.17 -6.71 -19.53
CA LEU A 310 -6.32 -7.61 -19.49
C LEU A 310 -6.05 -8.91 -20.27
N SER A 311 -5.48 -8.82 -21.49
CA SER A 311 -5.16 -10.00 -22.29
C SER A 311 -4.08 -10.88 -21.67
N GLU A 312 -3.11 -10.30 -20.97
CA GLU A 312 -2.01 -11.02 -20.33
C GLU A 312 -2.40 -11.59 -18.96
N GLY A 313 -3.23 -10.88 -18.19
CA GLY A 313 -3.50 -11.18 -16.77
C GLY A 313 -4.84 -11.86 -16.50
N ALA A 314 -5.91 -11.51 -17.22
CA ALA A 314 -7.26 -11.87 -16.82
C ALA A 314 -7.66 -13.32 -17.13
N TRP A 315 -7.03 -13.98 -18.09
CA TRP A 315 -7.39 -15.35 -18.46
C TRP A 315 -7.33 -16.30 -17.24
N GLN A 316 -8.35 -17.16 -17.10
CA GLN A 316 -8.57 -18.05 -15.95
C GLN A 316 -8.75 -17.37 -14.59
N GLY A 317 -9.06 -16.06 -14.53
CA GLY A 317 -9.27 -15.35 -13.27
C GLY A 317 -7.98 -15.02 -12.50
N GLY A 318 -8.09 -14.63 -11.23
CA GLY A 318 -6.94 -14.33 -10.36
C GLY A 318 -6.13 -13.08 -10.79
N TYR A 319 -6.78 -12.11 -11.43
CA TYR A 319 -6.18 -10.85 -11.82
C TYR A 319 -7.05 -9.66 -11.39
N ILE A 320 -6.42 -8.64 -10.85
CA ILE A 320 -7.03 -7.35 -10.49
C ILE A 320 -6.32 -6.27 -11.30
N LEU A 321 -7.08 -5.50 -12.07
CA LEU A 321 -6.52 -4.39 -12.84
C LEU A 321 -6.19 -3.23 -11.91
N ALA A 322 -4.95 -2.80 -11.93
CA ALA A 322 -4.47 -1.62 -11.21
C ALA A 322 -3.32 -0.96 -11.97
N CYS A 323 -2.91 0.22 -11.53
CA CYS A 323 -1.66 0.83 -11.99
C CYS A 323 -0.43 0.06 -11.45
N GLY A 324 0.71 0.23 -12.12
CA GLY A 324 1.97 -0.44 -11.75
C GLY A 324 2.55 0.01 -10.41
N ASP A 325 1.99 1.02 -9.80
CA ASP A 325 2.25 1.53 -8.45
C ASP A 325 1.10 2.50 -8.08
N MET A 326 1.35 3.56 -7.30
CA MET A 326 0.36 4.60 -7.00
C MET A 326 -0.15 5.28 -8.28
N LEU A 327 -1.45 5.59 -8.30
CA LEU A 327 -2.05 6.36 -9.39
C LEU A 327 -1.45 7.78 -9.39
N PRO A 328 -0.79 8.19 -10.50
CA PRO A 328 -0.14 9.51 -10.56
C PRO A 328 -1.13 10.66 -10.34
N THR A 329 -0.67 11.70 -9.65
CA THR A 329 -1.49 12.89 -9.34
C THR A 329 -2.00 13.60 -10.60
N GLU A 330 -1.26 13.53 -11.71
CA GLU A 330 -1.56 14.16 -13.00
C GLU A 330 -2.47 13.34 -13.91
N THR A 331 -2.80 12.10 -13.52
CA THR A 331 -3.67 11.24 -14.35
C THR A 331 -5.05 11.89 -14.53
N SER A 332 -5.45 12.09 -15.79
CA SER A 332 -6.77 12.63 -16.07
C SER A 332 -7.88 11.63 -15.75
N PRO A 333 -9.05 12.09 -15.26
CA PRO A 333 -10.16 11.21 -14.88
C PRO A 333 -10.62 10.26 -15.99
N GLU A 334 -10.61 10.69 -17.24
CA GLU A 334 -11.00 9.88 -18.41
C GLU A 334 -10.16 8.61 -18.57
N LYS A 335 -8.87 8.64 -18.19
CA LYS A 335 -7.99 7.48 -18.24
C LYS A 335 -8.36 6.44 -17.17
N VAL A 336 -8.75 6.90 -15.98
CA VAL A 336 -9.21 6.01 -14.92
C VAL A 336 -10.58 5.41 -15.25
N PHE A 337 -11.50 6.21 -15.82
CA PHE A 337 -12.76 5.69 -16.35
C PHE A 337 -12.54 4.65 -17.44
N ALA A 338 -11.56 4.85 -18.32
CA ALA A 338 -11.21 3.86 -19.34
C ALA A 338 -10.71 2.53 -18.73
N MET A 339 -9.97 2.57 -17.59
CA MET A 339 -9.59 1.35 -16.86
C MET A 339 -10.83 0.61 -16.35
N VAL A 340 -11.74 1.31 -15.67
CA VAL A 340 -12.96 0.74 -15.09
C VAL A 340 -13.84 0.14 -16.19
N GLN A 341 -14.13 0.89 -17.24
CA GLN A 341 -14.95 0.41 -18.36
C GLN A 341 -14.35 -0.85 -19.00
N ALA A 342 -13.06 -0.81 -19.35
CA ALA A 342 -12.43 -1.94 -20.02
C ALA A 342 -12.43 -3.21 -19.16
N ALA A 343 -12.23 -3.10 -17.87
CA ALA A 343 -12.19 -4.22 -16.94
C ALA A 343 -13.59 -4.78 -16.63
N HIS A 344 -14.57 -3.92 -16.37
CA HIS A 344 -15.94 -4.35 -16.07
C HIS A 344 -16.65 -4.95 -17.31
N PHE A 345 -16.31 -4.51 -18.53
CA PHE A 345 -16.82 -5.10 -19.77
C PHE A 345 -15.93 -6.22 -20.32
N TYR A 346 -14.86 -6.61 -19.62
CA TYR A 346 -14.02 -7.72 -20.05
C TYR A 346 -14.80 -9.04 -19.96
N GLN A 347 -14.98 -9.70 -21.12
CA GLN A 347 -15.59 -11.01 -21.18
C GLN A 347 -14.52 -12.09 -21.04
N TYR A 348 -14.58 -12.87 -19.98
CA TYR A 348 -13.79 -14.07 -19.85
C TYR A 348 -14.16 -15.03 -20.99
N GLN A 349 -13.21 -15.33 -21.86
CA GLN A 349 -13.44 -16.35 -22.89
C GLN A 349 -13.76 -17.67 -22.16
N GLN A 350 -15.00 -18.10 -22.26
CA GLN A 350 -15.38 -19.45 -21.81
C GLN A 350 -14.49 -20.43 -22.56
N GLY A 351 -13.71 -21.22 -21.82
CA GLY A 351 -12.62 -22.05 -22.32
C GLY A 351 -12.98 -22.81 -23.59
N GLY A 352 -12.53 -22.29 -24.71
CA GLY A 352 -12.42 -23.03 -25.94
C GLY A 352 -11.30 -24.04 -25.76
N LYS A 353 -11.64 -25.33 -25.73
CA LYS A 353 -10.68 -26.41 -25.93
C LYS A 353 -9.92 -26.09 -27.23
N GLN A 354 -8.62 -25.79 -27.14
CA GLN A 354 -7.67 -26.04 -28.20
C GLN A 354 -6.87 -27.29 -27.86
#